data_984f254ded798cafffbe6a1448455e6a
#
_entry.id   984f254ded798cafffbe6a1448455e6a
#
_cell.length_a   1.000
_cell.length_b   1.000
_cell.length_c   1.000
_cell.angle_alpha   90.00
_cell.angle_beta   90.00
_cell.angle_gamma   90.00
#
_symmetry.space_group_name_H-M   'P 1'
#
loop_
_entity.id
_entity.type
_entity.pdbx_description
1 polymer ?
#
loop_
_entity_poly.entity_id
_entity_poly.type
_entity_poly.pdbx_seq_one_letter_code
_entity_poly.pdbx_strand_id
1 'polypeptide(L)'
;PLIGGLACALLAVYQAITVPGAGGIVAVWLGFGVILYAGLFAGRAQAVDAFTEAFDPRLGVLRGRSPLVLVPVANPASAVGMVTVANALAIPVVGRVILLTVVRRPSDFAAAQAETVKAISDANAVVGQALTASLSAGHRPEALMTIADDPWREISRVAHSHECERLLVGYSSLQEPEHITRLEGLLNDVECDVVILRAPKDWSLSSSTRIIVPVGGRGGHDELRARLLGSLGRAGCTTVRFVQVTDERLPPHERDERERDLRIFASEET
;
A
#
# COMPACT_ATOMS: atom_id res chain seq x y z
N PRO A 1 25.16 -23.42 7.05
CA PRO A 1 26.06 -22.34 7.52
C PRO A 1 26.93 -22.75 8.71
N LEU A 2 26.39 -23.49 9.68
CA LEU A 2 27.10 -23.91 10.90
C LEU A 2 28.35 -24.78 10.64
N ILE A 3 28.25 -25.75 9.71
CA ILE A 3 29.35 -26.67 9.34
C ILE A 3 30.50 -25.89 8.67
N GLY A 4 30.18 -24.95 7.79
CA GLY A 4 31.18 -24.10 7.14
C GLY A 4 31.90 -23.16 8.14
N GLY A 5 31.16 -22.57 9.08
CA GLY A 5 31.72 -21.75 10.13
C GLY A 5 32.66 -22.52 11.06
N LEU A 6 32.27 -23.76 11.44
CA LEU A 6 33.10 -24.65 12.25
C LEU A 6 34.41 -25.03 11.53
N ALA A 7 34.33 -25.37 10.24
CA ALA A 7 35.49 -25.68 9.42
C ALA A 7 36.46 -24.49 9.30
N CYS A 8 35.95 -23.29 9.07
CA CYS A 8 36.76 -22.09 9.03
C CYS A 8 37.44 -21.80 10.37
N ALA A 9 36.73 -21.98 11.50
CA ALA A 9 37.29 -21.79 12.83
C ALA A 9 38.42 -22.78 13.11
N LEU A 10 38.23 -24.08 12.79
CA LEU A 10 39.27 -25.10 12.95
C LEU A 10 40.52 -24.82 12.11
N LEU A 11 40.31 -24.36 10.86
CA LEU A 11 41.43 -23.99 9.96
C LEU A 11 42.20 -22.77 10.47
N ALA A 12 41.52 -21.76 11.04
CA ALA A 12 42.12 -20.59 11.63
C ALA A 12 42.95 -20.97 12.90
N VAL A 13 42.44 -21.85 13.76
CA VAL A 13 43.17 -22.36 14.92
C VAL A 13 44.41 -23.17 14.50
N TYR A 14 44.25 -24.03 13.49
CA TYR A 14 45.38 -24.80 12.94
C TYR A 14 46.50 -23.90 12.38
N GLN A 15 46.14 -22.87 11.63
CA GLN A 15 47.08 -21.89 11.10
C GLN A 15 47.77 -21.07 12.21
N ALA A 16 47.02 -20.71 13.27
CA ALA A 16 47.60 -19.96 14.38
C ALA A 16 48.64 -20.77 15.17
N ILE A 17 48.51 -22.10 15.22
CA ILE A 17 49.44 -23.00 15.89
C ILE A 17 50.67 -23.26 15.00
N THR A 18 50.49 -23.43 13.68
CA THR A 18 51.56 -23.80 12.76
C THR A 18 52.42 -22.61 12.34
N VAL A 19 51.87 -21.38 12.35
CA VAL A 19 52.57 -20.14 11.97
C VAL A 19 52.34 -19.07 13.04
N PRO A 20 53.15 -19.04 14.12
CA PRO A 20 52.92 -18.15 15.27
C PRO A 20 52.77 -16.67 14.93
N GLY A 21 53.52 -16.18 13.90
CA GLY A 21 53.40 -14.80 13.45
C GLY A 21 52.04 -14.47 12.80
N ALA A 22 51.44 -15.40 12.12
CA ALA A 22 50.12 -15.21 11.51
C ALA A 22 49.01 -15.18 12.56
N GLY A 23 49.10 -16.03 13.61
CA GLY A 23 48.19 -16.03 14.72
C GLY A 23 48.09 -14.71 15.47
N GLY A 24 49.23 -14.05 15.70
CA GLY A 24 49.27 -12.70 16.28
C GLY A 24 48.56 -11.64 15.46
N ILE A 25 48.76 -11.65 14.13
CA ILE A 25 48.11 -10.71 13.22
C ILE A 25 46.58 -10.93 13.23
N VAL A 26 46.13 -12.17 13.14
CA VAL A 26 44.69 -12.51 13.19
C VAL A 26 44.04 -12.08 14.52
N ALA A 27 44.72 -12.30 15.66
CA ALA A 27 44.22 -11.87 16.95
C ALA A 27 44.09 -10.34 17.06
N VAL A 28 45.04 -9.58 16.53
CA VAL A 28 44.96 -8.12 16.49
C VAL A 28 43.80 -7.65 15.63
N TRP A 29 43.60 -8.22 14.44
CA TRP A 29 42.52 -7.87 13.55
C TRP A 29 41.14 -8.24 14.13
N LEU A 30 41.00 -9.39 14.78
CA LEU A 30 39.77 -9.78 15.47
C LEU A 30 39.47 -8.83 16.64
N GLY A 31 40.49 -8.52 17.48
CA GLY A 31 40.35 -7.54 18.56
C GLY A 31 39.92 -6.16 18.05
N PHE A 32 40.53 -5.69 16.99
CA PHE A 32 40.17 -4.43 16.32
C PHE A 32 38.74 -4.46 15.76
N GLY A 33 38.33 -5.57 15.12
CA GLY A 33 36.97 -5.76 14.63
C GLY A 33 35.94 -5.75 15.74
N VAL A 34 36.21 -6.39 16.87
CA VAL A 34 35.33 -6.39 18.06
C VAL A 34 35.21 -4.97 18.65
N ILE A 35 36.32 -4.23 18.75
CA ILE A 35 36.29 -2.85 19.26
C ILE A 35 35.49 -1.93 18.33
N LEU A 36 35.70 -2.04 17.02
CA LEU A 36 34.93 -1.29 16.03
C LEU A 36 33.44 -1.65 16.08
N TYR A 37 33.13 -2.94 16.18
CA TYR A 37 31.74 -3.39 16.29
C TYR A 37 31.08 -2.85 17.56
N ALA A 38 31.73 -2.99 18.71
CA ALA A 38 31.20 -2.51 19.98
C ALA A 38 31.08 -0.97 20.02
N GLY A 39 32.04 -0.23 19.46
CA GLY A 39 32.04 1.22 19.49
C GLY A 39 31.11 1.89 18.45
N LEU A 40 30.98 1.30 17.27
CA LEU A 40 30.25 1.93 16.16
C LEU A 40 28.92 1.27 15.88
N PHE A 41 28.78 -0.03 16.10
CA PHE A 41 27.62 -0.80 15.63
C PHE A 41 26.76 -1.42 16.73
N ALA A 42 27.33 -1.81 17.90
CA ALA A 42 26.57 -2.51 18.94
C ALA A 42 25.39 -1.69 19.48
N GLY A 43 25.53 -0.36 19.53
CA GLY A 43 24.42 0.54 19.94
C GLY A 43 23.43 0.87 18.80
N ARG A 44 23.75 0.51 17.56
CA ARG A 44 22.95 0.79 16.35
C ARG A 44 22.42 -0.47 15.66
N ALA A 45 22.91 -1.63 16.06
CA ALA A 45 22.41 -2.92 15.61
C ALA A 45 21.05 -3.21 16.22
N GLN A 46 20.02 -2.50 15.79
CA GLN A 46 18.67 -3.02 15.87
C GLN A 46 18.61 -4.18 14.88
N ALA A 47 18.20 -5.35 15.37
CA ALA A 47 17.82 -6.45 14.50
C ALA A 47 16.57 -6.00 13.72
N VAL A 48 16.78 -5.26 12.64
CA VAL A 48 15.71 -4.95 11.69
C VAL A 48 15.47 -6.23 10.93
N ASP A 49 14.27 -6.76 11.03
CA ASP A 49 13.85 -7.89 10.23
C ASP A 49 14.07 -7.51 8.76
N ALA A 50 14.87 -8.30 8.03
CA ALA A 50 15.19 -8.05 6.62
C ALA A 50 13.92 -7.98 5.76
N PHE A 51 12.83 -8.56 6.23
CA PHE A 51 11.50 -8.46 5.64
C PHE A 51 10.91 -7.05 5.79
N THR A 52 11.01 -6.44 6.97
CA THR A 52 10.55 -5.07 7.25
C THR A 52 11.40 -4.05 6.47
N GLU A 53 12.71 -4.29 6.34
CA GLU A 53 13.61 -3.42 5.58
C GLU A 53 13.37 -3.51 4.06
N ALA A 54 12.97 -4.68 3.54
CA ALA A 54 12.62 -4.84 2.13
C ALA A 54 11.38 -4.02 1.73
N PHE A 55 10.52 -3.69 2.69
CA PHE A 55 9.33 -2.86 2.52
C PHE A 55 9.50 -1.41 2.99
N ASP A 56 10.71 -0.99 3.40
CA ASP A 56 10.94 0.43 3.71
C ASP A 56 10.79 1.27 2.41
N PRO A 57 9.79 2.16 2.35
CA PRO A 57 9.51 2.99 1.17
C PRO A 57 10.69 3.86 0.77
N ARG A 58 11.56 4.22 1.72
CA ARG A 58 12.76 5.02 1.47
C ARG A 58 13.80 4.24 0.65
N LEU A 59 13.90 2.93 0.87
CA LEU A 59 14.77 2.06 0.08
C LEU A 59 14.22 1.84 -1.34
N GLY A 60 12.90 1.86 -1.51
CA GLY A 60 12.24 1.84 -2.82
C GLY A 60 12.67 3.03 -3.68
N VAL A 61 12.72 4.23 -3.10
CA VAL A 61 13.19 5.45 -3.79
C VAL A 61 14.67 5.36 -4.16
N LEU A 62 15.51 4.82 -3.28
CA LEU A 62 16.94 4.59 -3.57
C LEU A 62 17.14 3.57 -4.71
N ARG A 63 16.19 2.66 -4.92
CA ARG A 63 16.16 1.73 -6.06
C ARG A 63 15.51 2.31 -7.31
N GLY A 64 15.13 3.61 -7.30
CA GLY A 64 14.45 4.28 -8.40
C GLY A 64 12.94 3.96 -8.50
N ARG A 65 12.37 3.29 -7.51
CA ARG A 65 10.93 2.97 -7.44
C ARG A 65 10.26 3.86 -6.40
N SER A 66 9.44 4.78 -6.86
CA SER A 66 8.59 5.58 -5.96
C SER A 66 7.28 4.83 -5.74
N PRO A 67 6.84 4.64 -4.47
CA PRO A 67 5.53 4.06 -4.18
C PRO A 67 4.43 4.81 -4.91
N LEU A 68 3.68 4.11 -5.75
CA LEU A 68 2.71 4.72 -6.64
C LEU A 68 1.29 4.24 -6.34
N VAL A 69 0.39 5.21 -6.16
CA VAL A 69 -1.06 4.96 -6.03
C VAL A 69 -1.73 5.34 -7.35
N LEU A 70 -2.35 4.38 -8.02
CA LEU A 70 -3.15 4.60 -9.21
C LEU A 70 -4.61 4.80 -8.82
N VAL A 71 -5.23 5.85 -9.37
CA VAL A 71 -6.60 6.25 -9.04
C VAL A 71 -7.40 6.46 -10.33
N PRO A 72 -8.13 5.45 -10.81
CA PRO A 72 -9.08 5.63 -11.90
C PRO A 72 -10.25 6.52 -11.46
N VAL A 73 -10.45 7.64 -12.13
CA VAL A 73 -11.53 8.58 -11.85
C VAL A 73 -12.39 8.74 -13.12
N ALA A 74 -13.66 8.34 -13.00
CA ALA A 74 -14.62 8.42 -14.11
C ALA A 74 -15.76 9.42 -13.84
N ASN A 75 -16.03 9.74 -12.57
CA ASN A 75 -17.14 10.58 -12.17
C ASN A 75 -16.65 11.78 -11.35
N PRO A 76 -16.93 13.03 -11.77
CA PRO A 76 -16.53 14.22 -11.05
C PRO A 76 -17.08 14.26 -9.61
N ALA A 77 -18.30 13.78 -9.37
CA ALA A 77 -18.91 13.78 -8.05
C ALA A 77 -18.18 12.87 -7.01
N SER A 78 -17.39 11.91 -7.46
CA SER A 78 -16.56 11.07 -6.60
C SER A 78 -15.10 11.50 -6.55
N ALA A 79 -14.68 12.43 -7.41
CA ALA A 79 -13.28 12.80 -7.58
C ALA A 79 -12.64 13.30 -6.28
N VAL A 80 -13.33 14.14 -5.51
CA VAL A 80 -12.83 14.69 -4.23
C VAL A 80 -12.58 13.58 -3.22
N GLY A 81 -13.54 12.66 -3.04
CA GLY A 81 -13.40 11.53 -2.12
C GLY A 81 -12.26 10.60 -2.54
N MET A 82 -12.18 10.26 -3.82
CA MET A 82 -11.11 9.42 -4.36
C MET A 82 -9.73 10.03 -4.13
N VAL A 83 -9.57 11.31 -4.43
CA VAL A 83 -8.30 12.03 -4.30
C VAL A 83 -7.88 12.16 -2.84
N THR A 84 -8.81 12.48 -1.93
CA THR A 84 -8.47 12.62 -0.50
C THR A 84 -8.02 11.28 0.11
N VAL A 85 -8.64 10.17 -0.28
CA VAL A 85 -8.19 8.83 0.14
C VAL A 85 -6.86 8.46 -0.53
N ALA A 86 -6.69 8.73 -1.83
CA ALA A 86 -5.44 8.46 -2.54
C ALA A 86 -4.25 9.18 -1.91
N ASN A 87 -4.42 10.45 -1.57
CA ASN A 87 -3.40 11.23 -0.89
C ASN A 87 -3.07 10.69 0.51
N ALA A 88 -4.07 10.18 1.23
CA ALA A 88 -3.85 9.49 2.50
C ALA A 88 -3.09 8.16 2.33
N LEU A 89 -3.38 7.42 1.26
CA LEU A 89 -2.69 6.17 0.93
C LEU A 89 -1.26 6.39 0.44
N ALA A 90 -0.99 7.51 -0.20
CA ALA A 90 0.34 7.84 -0.68
C ALA A 90 1.29 8.03 0.52
N ILE A 91 2.49 7.46 0.40
CA ILE A 91 3.50 7.59 1.44
C ILE A 91 4.00 9.04 1.48
N PRO A 92 4.02 9.70 2.64
CA PRO A 92 4.46 11.08 2.74
C PRO A 92 5.87 11.27 2.14
N VAL A 93 6.06 12.38 1.40
CA VAL A 93 7.32 12.83 0.80
C VAL A 93 7.74 12.03 -0.45
N VAL A 94 7.51 10.72 -0.49
CA VAL A 94 8.04 9.83 -1.56
C VAL A 94 6.94 9.21 -2.42
N GLY A 95 5.72 9.10 -1.91
CA GLY A 95 4.59 8.51 -2.63
C GLY A 95 4.10 9.41 -3.75
N ARG A 96 3.80 8.79 -4.89
CA ARG A 96 3.22 9.45 -6.07
C ARG A 96 1.77 9.02 -6.24
N VAL A 97 0.95 9.89 -6.77
CA VAL A 97 -0.44 9.59 -7.13
C VAL A 97 -0.62 9.85 -8.62
N ILE A 98 -1.13 8.87 -9.36
CA ILE A 98 -1.56 9.04 -10.75
C ILE A 98 -3.09 9.00 -10.78
N LEU A 99 -3.68 10.07 -11.25
CA LEU A 99 -5.10 10.16 -11.58
C LEU A 99 -5.30 9.69 -13.02
N LEU A 100 -5.96 8.54 -13.18
CA LEU A 100 -6.20 7.95 -14.48
C LEU A 100 -7.65 8.22 -14.91
N THR A 101 -7.84 8.81 -16.07
CA THR A 101 -9.16 8.88 -16.72
C THR A 101 -9.11 8.13 -18.04
N VAL A 102 -9.99 7.14 -18.18
CA VAL A 102 -10.10 6.35 -19.41
C VAL A 102 -11.30 6.82 -20.19
N VAL A 103 -11.04 7.36 -21.37
CA VAL A 103 -12.07 7.72 -22.34
C VAL A 103 -12.43 6.49 -23.15
N ARG A 104 -13.70 6.09 -23.10
CA ARG A 104 -14.17 4.95 -23.89
C ARG A 104 -14.24 5.34 -25.36
N ARG A 105 -13.66 4.50 -26.24
CA ARG A 105 -13.75 4.70 -27.68
C ARG A 105 -15.19 4.42 -28.14
N PRO A 106 -15.84 5.32 -28.90
CA PRO A 106 -17.15 5.04 -29.47
C PRO A 106 -17.07 3.92 -30.50
N SER A 107 -18.07 3.05 -30.52
CA SER A 107 -18.13 1.90 -31.44
C SER A 107 -18.50 2.27 -32.89
N ASP A 108 -19.11 3.45 -33.11
CA ASP A 108 -19.65 3.86 -34.39
C ASP A 108 -18.81 4.98 -35.04
N PHE A 109 -18.22 4.73 -36.19
CA PHE A 109 -17.26 5.62 -36.85
C PHE A 109 -17.87 6.96 -37.35
N ALA A 110 -19.17 6.99 -37.65
CA ALA A 110 -19.84 8.18 -38.17
C ALA A 110 -20.25 9.20 -37.10
N ALA A 111 -20.60 8.73 -35.87
CA ALA A 111 -20.90 9.57 -34.71
C ALA A 111 -19.65 9.84 -33.86
N ALA A 112 -18.58 9.09 -34.09
CA ALA A 112 -17.39 8.97 -33.24
C ALA A 112 -16.69 10.30 -32.98
N GLN A 113 -16.67 11.24 -33.92
CA GLN A 113 -15.87 12.45 -33.76
C GLN A 113 -16.47 13.43 -32.74
N ALA A 114 -17.77 13.67 -32.79
CA ALA A 114 -18.44 14.58 -31.87
C ALA A 114 -18.57 13.97 -30.47
N GLU A 115 -18.87 12.67 -30.41
CA GLU A 115 -18.94 11.94 -29.13
C GLU A 115 -17.56 11.82 -28.45
N THR A 116 -16.50 11.58 -29.23
CA THR A 116 -15.13 11.54 -28.71
C THR A 116 -14.70 12.89 -28.16
N VAL A 117 -14.97 13.98 -28.87
CA VAL A 117 -14.66 15.34 -28.41
C VAL A 117 -15.40 15.66 -27.13
N LYS A 118 -16.66 15.29 -27.01
CA LYS A 118 -17.44 15.45 -25.79
C LYS A 118 -16.88 14.60 -24.66
N ALA A 119 -16.60 13.32 -24.90
CA ALA A 119 -16.03 12.41 -23.88
C ALA A 119 -14.67 12.89 -23.39
N ILE A 120 -13.81 13.43 -24.25
CA ILE A 120 -12.54 14.06 -23.86
C ILE A 120 -12.78 15.31 -23.02
N SER A 121 -13.76 16.15 -23.40
CA SER A 121 -14.12 17.34 -22.64
C SER A 121 -14.62 16.99 -21.23
N ASP A 122 -15.49 15.99 -21.13
CA ASP A 122 -16.02 15.49 -19.87
C ASP A 122 -14.88 14.89 -18.99
N ALA A 123 -13.98 14.13 -19.61
CA ALA A 123 -12.81 13.57 -18.95
C ALA A 123 -11.85 14.68 -18.44
N ASN A 124 -11.62 15.73 -19.22
CA ASN A 124 -10.84 16.89 -18.79
C ASN A 124 -11.47 17.60 -17.58
N ALA A 125 -12.80 17.72 -17.54
CA ALA A 125 -13.49 18.30 -16.39
C ALA A 125 -13.30 17.45 -15.12
N VAL A 126 -13.38 16.12 -15.24
CA VAL A 126 -13.13 15.18 -14.13
C VAL A 126 -11.70 15.31 -13.60
N VAL A 127 -10.73 15.26 -14.51
CA VAL A 127 -9.30 15.42 -14.17
C VAL A 127 -9.03 16.77 -13.53
N GLY A 128 -9.57 17.86 -14.10
CA GLY A 128 -9.42 19.22 -13.59
C GLY A 128 -9.95 19.35 -12.16
N GLN A 129 -11.11 18.77 -11.87
CA GLN A 129 -11.67 18.78 -10.51
C GLN A 129 -10.82 17.96 -9.53
N ALA A 130 -10.38 16.77 -9.94
CA ALA A 130 -9.50 15.93 -9.12
C ALA A 130 -8.16 16.60 -8.83
N LEU A 131 -7.54 17.23 -9.84
CA LEU A 131 -6.30 17.99 -9.69
C LEU A 131 -6.49 19.18 -8.73
N THR A 132 -7.57 19.95 -8.91
CA THR A 132 -7.86 21.09 -8.04
C THR A 132 -8.02 20.67 -6.58
N ALA A 133 -8.75 19.58 -6.33
CA ALA A 133 -8.92 19.02 -4.99
C ALA A 133 -7.59 18.57 -4.37
N SER A 134 -6.71 17.94 -5.16
CA SER A 134 -5.41 17.48 -4.68
C SER A 134 -4.45 18.64 -4.42
N LEU A 135 -4.37 19.60 -5.32
CA LEU A 135 -3.51 20.77 -5.19
C LEU A 135 -3.92 21.65 -4.00
N SER A 136 -5.23 21.84 -3.77
CA SER A 136 -5.73 22.57 -2.60
C SER A 136 -5.38 21.89 -1.26
N ALA A 137 -5.19 20.56 -1.28
CA ALA A 137 -4.70 19.78 -0.15
C ALA A 137 -3.16 19.73 -0.05
N GLY A 138 -2.43 20.46 -0.90
CA GLY A 138 -0.96 20.50 -0.91
C GLY A 138 -0.27 19.33 -1.60
N HIS A 139 -1.01 18.48 -2.30
CA HIS A 139 -0.47 17.34 -3.04
C HIS A 139 -0.34 17.66 -4.53
N ARG A 140 0.61 17.01 -5.21
CA ARG A 140 0.88 17.19 -6.65
C ARG A 140 0.74 15.86 -7.38
N PRO A 141 -0.49 15.43 -7.70
CA PRO A 141 -0.69 14.20 -8.45
C PRO A 141 -0.29 14.39 -9.92
N GLU A 142 0.04 13.29 -10.56
CA GLU A 142 0.17 13.19 -11.99
C GLU A 142 -1.20 12.87 -12.60
N ALA A 143 -1.49 13.40 -13.78
CA ALA A 143 -2.72 13.10 -14.51
C ALA A 143 -2.40 12.33 -15.78
N LEU A 144 -3.07 11.23 -16.00
CA LEU A 144 -2.98 10.40 -17.19
C LEU A 144 -4.37 10.23 -17.80
N MET A 145 -4.49 10.55 -19.09
CA MET A 145 -5.70 10.27 -19.86
C MET A 145 -5.37 9.27 -20.94
N THR A 146 -6.17 8.23 -21.06
CA THR A 146 -6.03 7.20 -22.09
C THR A 146 -7.35 6.98 -22.82
N ILE A 147 -7.29 6.44 -24.02
CA ILE A 147 -8.47 6.08 -24.82
C ILE A 147 -8.44 4.58 -25.03
N ALA A 148 -9.48 3.89 -24.61
CA ALA A 148 -9.56 2.43 -24.69
C ALA A 148 -11.00 1.95 -24.92
N ASP A 149 -11.13 0.75 -25.48
CA ASP A 149 -12.43 0.11 -25.67
C ASP A 149 -12.96 -0.46 -24.36
N ASP A 150 -12.07 -1.00 -23.53
CA ASP A 150 -12.38 -1.52 -22.20
C ASP A 150 -11.59 -0.80 -21.10
N PRO A 151 -12.27 0.04 -20.29
CA PRO A 151 -11.63 0.78 -19.21
C PRO A 151 -10.97 -0.12 -18.16
N TRP A 152 -11.53 -1.29 -17.85
CA TRP A 152 -11.00 -2.16 -16.82
C TRP A 152 -9.67 -2.79 -17.21
N ARG A 153 -9.58 -3.26 -18.46
CA ARG A 153 -8.33 -3.75 -19.04
C ARG A 153 -7.28 -2.64 -19.14
N GLU A 154 -7.68 -1.42 -19.42
CA GLU A 154 -6.77 -0.29 -19.50
C GLU A 154 -6.23 0.09 -18.10
N ILE A 155 -7.07 0.05 -17.05
CA ILE A 155 -6.64 0.24 -15.67
C ILE A 155 -5.58 -0.80 -15.29
N SER A 156 -5.83 -2.08 -15.57
CA SER A 156 -4.88 -3.17 -15.33
C SER A 156 -3.56 -2.94 -16.09
N ARG A 157 -3.64 -2.59 -17.37
CA ARG A 157 -2.47 -2.28 -18.20
C ARG A 157 -1.63 -1.14 -17.64
N VAL A 158 -2.27 -0.06 -17.20
CA VAL A 158 -1.58 1.11 -16.61
C VAL A 158 -0.99 0.73 -15.27
N ALA A 159 -1.70 -0.04 -14.43
CA ALA A 159 -1.20 -0.51 -13.15
C ALA A 159 0.11 -1.30 -13.30
N HIS A 160 0.17 -2.22 -14.27
CA HIS A 160 1.38 -2.99 -14.58
C HIS A 160 2.50 -2.12 -15.16
N SER A 161 2.18 -1.29 -16.18
CA SER A 161 3.22 -0.51 -16.88
C SER A 161 3.88 0.54 -15.99
N HIS A 162 3.21 1.01 -14.95
CA HIS A 162 3.75 1.94 -13.96
C HIS A 162 4.21 1.27 -12.66
N GLU A 163 4.15 -0.07 -12.59
CA GLU A 163 4.51 -0.84 -11.39
C GLU A 163 3.85 -0.28 -10.11
N CYS A 164 2.52 -0.09 -10.18
CA CYS A 164 1.77 0.52 -9.08
C CYS A 164 1.80 -0.39 -7.85
N GLU A 165 2.02 0.18 -6.67
CA GLU A 165 1.90 -0.55 -5.39
C GLU A 165 0.46 -0.67 -4.92
N ARG A 166 -0.35 0.34 -5.23
CA ARG A 166 -1.74 0.42 -4.78
C ARG A 166 -2.64 0.91 -5.89
N LEU A 167 -3.80 0.32 -5.97
CA LEU A 167 -4.88 0.71 -6.87
C LEU A 167 -6.10 1.11 -6.04
N LEU A 168 -6.56 2.36 -6.13
CA LEU A 168 -7.77 2.83 -5.47
C LEU A 168 -8.91 2.91 -6.47
N VAL A 169 -9.89 2.01 -6.36
CA VAL A 169 -11.05 1.95 -7.25
C VAL A 169 -12.28 2.52 -6.56
N GLY A 170 -12.93 3.51 -7.19
CA GLY A 170 -14.23 4.02 -6.76
C GLY A 170 -15.35 3.10 -7.22
N TYR A 171 -16.28 2.78 -6.32
CA TYR A 171 -17.38 1.88 -6.62
C TYR A 171 -18.72 2.46 -6.18
N SER A 172 -19.67 2.58 -7.12
CA SER A 172 -20.97 3.18 -6.84
C SER A 172 -22.02 2.17 -6.37
N SER A 173 -21.98 0.94 -6.88
CA SER A 173 -22.96 -0.11 -6.56
C SER A 173 -22.38 -1.51 -6.70
N LEU A 174 -22.47 -2.31 -5.64
CA LEU A 174 -22.15 -3.74 -5.63
C LEU A 174 -23.33 -4.63 -6.02
N GLN A 175 -24.45 -4.04 -6.44
CA GLN A 175 -25.70 -4.79 -6.68
C GLN A 175 -25.80 -5.35 -8.10
N GLU A 176 -24.99 -4.86 -9.04
CA GLU A 176 -25.00 -5.32 -10.41
C GLU A 176 -24.01 -6.47 -10.62
N PRO A 177 -24.45 -7.68 -10.98
CA PRO A 177 -23.57 -8.85 -11.15
C PRO A 177 -22.42 -8.61 -12.15
N GLU A 178 -22.70 -7.85 -13.21
CA GLU A 178 -21.71 -7.52 -14.24
C GLU A 178 -20.55 -6.69 -13.68
N HIS A 179 -20.82 -5.76 -12.78
CA HIS A 179 -19.81 -4.97 -12.11
C HIS A 179 -18.93 -5.81 -11.18
N ILE A 180 -19.54 -6.77 -10.48
CA ILE A 180 -18.79 -7.69 -9.60
C ILE A 180 -17.82 -8.53 -10.44
N THR A 181 -18.27 -9.12 -11.53
CA THR A 181 -17.43 -9.94 -12.41
C THR A 181 -16.25 -9.13 -13.00
N ARG A 182 -16.48 -7.88 -13.38
CA ARG A 182 -15.42 -6.99 -13.88
C ARG A 182 -14.41 -6.64 -12.79
N LEU A 183 -14.88 -6.40 -11.57
CA LEU A 183 -14.01 -6.14 -10.43
C LEU A 183 -13.19 -7.38 -10.06
N GLU A 184 -13.79 -8.57 -10.04
CA GLU A 184 -13.08 -9.83 -9.84
C GLU A 184 -12.02 -10.07 -10.92
N GLY A 185 -12.33 -9.77 -12.19
CA GLY A 185 -11.36 -9.79 -13.28
C GLY A 185 -10.17 -8.87 -13.00
N LEU A 186 -10.45 -7.63 -12.61
CA LEU A 186 -9.38 -6.67 -12.28
C LEU A 186 -8.53 -7.15 -11.10
N LEU A 187 -9.15 -7.67 -10.03
CA LEU A 187 -8.45 -8.19 -8.85
C LEU A 187 -7.53 -9.37 -9.17
N ASN A 188 -7.90 -10.19 -10.15
CA ASN A 188 -7.08 -11.31 -10.62
C ASN A 188 -5.95 -10.86 -11.56
N ASP A 189 -6.14 -9.73 -12.26
CA ASP A 189 -5.20 -9.23 -13.27
C ASP A 189 -4.10 -8.34 -12.67
N VAL A 190 -4.32 -7.71 -11.50
CA VAL A 190 -3.34 -6.78 -10.91
C VAL A 190 -2.55 -7.44 -9.78
N GLU A 191 -1.26 -7.12 -9.68
CA GLU A 191 -0.35 -7.65 -8.65
C GLU A 191 -0.15 -6.67 -7.47
N CYS A 192 -0.96 -5.60 -7.41
CA CYS A 192 -0.86 -4.58 -6.38
C CYS A 192 -2.00 -4.66 -5.36
N ASP A 193 -1.81 -3.96 -4.23
CA ASP A 193 -2.87 -3.83 -3.22
C ASP A 193 -4.07 -3.06 -3.78
N VAL A 194 -5.27 -3.63 -3.72
CA VAL A 194 -6.48 -2.98 -4.22
C VAL A 194 -7.34 -2.47 -3.07
N VAL A 195 -7.62 -1.17 -3.08
CA VAL A 195 -8.54 -0.53 -2.14
C VAL A 195 -9.81 -0.13 -2.90
N ILE A 196 -10.96 -0.56 -2.40
CA ILE A 196 -12.25 -0.23 -3.00
C ILE A 196 -12.93 0.82 -2.14
N LEU A 197 -13.16 2.01 -2.70
CA LEU A 197 -13.86 3.09 -2.03
C LEU A 197 -15.32 3.17 -2.46
N ARG A 198 -16.23 3.06 -1.49
CA ARG A 198 -17.63 3.41 -1.66
C ARG A 198 -17.98 4.58 -0.76
N ALA A 199 -18.26 5.71 -1.36
CA ALA A 199 -18.58 6.93 -0.65
C ALA A 199 -19.80 7.64 -1.28
N PRO A 200 -20.56 8.42 -0.50
CA PRO A 200 -21.56 9.33 -1.04
C PRO A 200 -20.95 10.34 -2.02
N LYS A 201 -21.77 10.95 -2.85
CA LYS A 201 -21.33 12.07 -3.70
C LYS A 201 -20.81 13.20 -2.81
N ASP A 202 -19.78 13.87 -3.29
CA ASP A 202 -19.14 15.01 -2.62
C ASP A 202 -18.57 14.74 -1.22
N TRP A 203 -18.44 13.45 -0.85
CA TRP A 203 -17.78 13.07 0.39
C TRP A 203 -16.26 13.30 0.31
N SER A 204 -15.66 13.67 1.44
CA SER A 204 -14.21 13.82 1.59
C SER A 204 -13.74 13.13 2.87
N LEU A 205 -12.55 12.54 2.83
CA LEU A 205 -11.93 11.89 4.00
C LEU A 205 -11.75 12.87 5.17
N SER A 206 -11.47 14.15 4.89
CA SER A 206 -11.30 15.18 5.91
C SER A 206 -12.54 15.42 6.77
N SER A 207 -13.73 15.00 6.31
CA SER A 207 -14.97 15.05 7.11
C SER A 207 -15.10 13.88 8.09
N SER A 208 -14.19 12.88 8.03
CA SER A 208 -14.25 11.66 8.81
C SER A 208 -13.17 11.66 9.89
N THR A 209 -13.57 11.70 11.16
CA THR A 209 -12.64 11.63 12.31
C THR A 209 -12.60 10.25 12.96
N ARG A 210 -13.55 9.38 12.61
CA ARG A 210 -13.72 8.04 13.17
C ARG A 210 -13.72 6.96 12.11
N ILE A 211 -13.04 5.86 12.40
CA ILE A 211 -13.03 4.65 11.58
C ILE A 211 -13.62 3.50 12.39
N ILE A 212 -14.54 2.76 11.80
CA ILE A 212 -15.04 1.51 12.36
C ILE A 212 -14.48 0.37 11.51
N VAL A 213 -13.77 -0.53 12.14
CA VAL A 213 -13.10 -1.66 11.49
C VAL A 213 -13.78 -2.95 11.88
N PRO A 214 -14.51 -3.61 10.97
CA PRO A 214 -15.05 -4.93 11.23
C PRO A 214 -13.93 -5.97 11.26
N VAL A 215 -13.89 -6.80 12.29
CA VAL A 215 -12.93 -7.89 12.50
C VAL A 215 -13.68 -9.22 12.51
N GLY A 216 -13.07 -10.29 12.01
CA GLY A 216 -13.67 -11.63 12.08
C GLY A 216 -14.07 -12.22 10.73
N GLY A 217 -13.62 -11.65 9.62
CA GLY A 217 -13.76 -12.23 8.28
C GLY A 217 -12.82 -13.44 8.06
N ARG A 218 -13.11 -14.25 7.05
CA ARG A 218 -12.19 -15.27 6.55
C ARG A 218 -11.15 -14.58 5.65
N GLY A 219 -9.93 -14.40 6.12
CA GLY A 219 -8.85 -13.90 5.27
C GLY A 219 -7.71 -13.27 6.07
N GLY A 220 -6.47 -13.58 5.69
CA GLY A 220 -5.25 -13.06 6.28
C GLY A 220 -4.89 -11.66 5.72
N HIS A 221 -5.80 -10.69 5.81
CA HIS A 221 -5.57 -9.33 5.31
C HIS A 221 -5.15 -8.35 6.41
N ASP A 222 -4.58 -8.86 7.48
CA ASP A 222 -4.21 -8.06 8.66
C ASP A 222 -3.17 -6.99 8.31
N GLU A 223 -2.19 -7.36 7.50
CA GLU A 223 -1.14 -6.43 7.05
C GLU A 223 -1.69 -5.30 6.15
N LEU A 224 -2.59 -5.62 5.22
CA LEU A 224 -3.25 -4.62 4.37
C LEU A 224 -4.10 -3.66 5.21
N ARG A 225 -4.81 -4.21 6.20
CA ARG A 225 -5.63 -3.43 7.12
C ARG A 225 -4.77 -2.50 7.97
N ALA A 226 -3.70 -2.98 8.56
CA ALA A 226 -2.77 -2.19 9.37
C ALA A 226 -2.16 -1.05 8.54
N ARG A 227 -1.71 -1.33 7.31
CA ARG A 227 -1.20 -0.31 6.37
C ARG A 227 -2.24 0.74 6.02
N LEU A 228 -3.49 0.32 5.78
CA LEU A 228 -4.60 1.23 5.48
C LEU A 228 -4.93 2.11 6.70
N LEU A 229 -5.06 1.53 7.88
CA LEU A 229 -5.36 2.26 9.12
C LEU A 229 -4.25 3.27 9.45
N GLY A 230 -2.99 2.87 9.34
CA GLY A 230 -1.85 3.78 9.52
C GLY A 230 -1.87 4.95 8.53
N SER A 231 -2.28 4.70 7.28
CA SER A 231 -2.42 5.74 6.26
C SER A 231 -3.56 6.71 6.60
N LEU A 232 -4.72 6.21 7.00
CA LEU A 232 -5.89 7.01 7.38
C LEU A 232 -5.65 7.77 8.69
N GLY A 233 -4.92 7.18 9.64
CA GLY A 233 -4.50 7.84 10.89
C GLY A 233 -3.65 9.07 10.62
N ARG A 234 -2.68 8.97 9.71
CA ARG A 234 -1.86 10.13 9.28
C ARG A 234 -2.67 11.22 8.60
N ALA A 235 -3.78 10.86 7.94
CA ALA A 235 -4.68 11.81 7.28
C ALA A 235 -5.69 12.50 8.23
N GLY A 236 -5.63 12.22 9.54
CA GLY A 236 -6.45 12.89 10.56
C GLY A 236 -7.60 12.05 11.12
N CYS A 237 -7.72 10.78 10.75
CA CYS A 237 -8.66 9.86 11.38
C CYS A 237 -8.10 9.42 12.75
N THR A 238 -8.51 10.09 13.83
CA THR A 238 -7.88 9.94 15.14
C THR A 238 -8.49 8.85 16.02
N THR A 239 -9.67 8.35 15.67
CA THR A 239 -10.38 7.34 16.47
C THR A 239 -10.64 6.11 15.64
N VAL A 240 -10.02 4.99 16.01
CA VAL A 240 -10.27 3.68 15.41
C VAL A 240 -11.05 2.83 16.40
N ARG A 241 -12.14 2.21 15.94
CA ARG A 241 -12.94 1.27 16.73
C ARG A 241 -13.05 -0.06 16.01
N PHE A 242 -12.52 -1.10 16.60
CA PHE A 242 -12.69 -2.47 16.10
C PHE A 242 -14.04 -3.03 16.56
N VAL A 243 -14.74 -3.70 15.65
CA VAL A 243 -16.06 -4.27 15.89
C VAL A 243 -16.08 -5.70 15.35
N GLN A 244 -16.47 -6.62 16.20
CA GLN A 244 -16.70 -8.02 15.84
C GLN A 244 -18.18 -8.35 15.98
N VAL A 245 -18.77 -8.94 14.94
CA VAL A 245 -20.14 -9.45 14.99
C VAL A 245 -20.10 -10.87 15.57
N THR A 246 -20.81 -11.07 16.66
CA THR A 246 -20.95 -12.37 17.33
C THR A 246 -22.42 -12.81 17.31
N ASP A 247 -22.67 -14.13 17.33
CA ASP A 247 -24.02 -14.66 17.47
C ASP A 247 -24.54 -14.35 18.89
N GLU A 248 -25.79 -13.90 18.98
CA GLU A 248 -26.47 -13.66 20.26
C GLU A 248 -26.58 -14.91 21.12
N ARG A 249 -26.56 -16.10 20.49
CA ARG A 249 -26.70 -17.41 21.16
C ARG A 249 -25.38 -17.91 21.74
N LEU A 250 -24.27 -17.20 21.57
CA LEU A 250 -22.98 -17.57 22.13
C LEU A 250 -23.04 -17.58 23.66
N PRO A 251 -22.49 -18.64 24.30
CA PRO A 251 -22.36 -18.70 25.76
C PRO A 251 -21.57 -17.50 26.30
N PRO A 252 -21.88 -17.02 27.51
CA PRO A 252 -21.19 -15.85 28.09
C PRO A 252 -19.67 -15.98 28.12
N HIS A 253 -19.13 -17.15 28.47
CA HIS A 253 -17.69 -17.38 28.55
C HIS A 253 -16.97 -17.27 27.19
N GLU A 254 -17.58 -17.75 26.11
CA GLU A 254 -17.04 -17.60 24.76
C GLU A 254 -17.11 -16.15 24.28
N ARG A 255 -18.10 -15.41 24.72
CA ARG A 255 -18.24 -13.98 24.41
C ARG A 255 -17.13 -13.18 25.10
N ASP A 256 -16.85 -13.46 26.37
CA ASP A 256 -15.80 -12.82 27.16
C ASP A 256 -14.42 -13.13 26.60
N GLU A 257 -14.19 -14.35 26.11
CA GLU A 257 -12.96 -14.75 25.44
C GLU A 257 -12.74 -13.96 24.15
N ARG A 258 -13.74 -13.90 23.29
CA ARG A 258 -13.67 -13.11 22.03
C ARG A 258 -13.48 -11.62 22.28
N GLU A 259 -14.10 -11.06 23.32
CA GLU A 259 -13.90 -9.68 23.70
C GLU A 259 -12.46 -9.42 24.16
N ARG A 260 -11.88 -10.36 24.90
CA ARG A 260 -10.47 -10.28 25.30
C ARG A 260 -9.54 -10.34 24.12
N ASP A 261 -9.77 -11.28 23.19
CA ASP A 261 -8.97 -11.42 21.97
C ASP A 261 -9.05 -10.15 21.11
N LEU A 262 -10.25 -9.57 20.98
CA LEU A 262 -10.43 -8.32 20.26
C LEU A 262 -9.70 -7.13 20.91
N ARG A 263 -9.63 -7.09 22.25
CA ARG A 263 -8.85 -6.06 22.97
C ARG A 263 -7.35 -6.20 22.76
N ILE A 264 -6.84 -7.44 22.82
CA ILE A 264 -5.42 -7.73 22.53
C ILE A 264 -5.11 -7.28 21.10
N PHE A 265 -5.90 -7.74 20.13
CA PHE A 265 -5.78 -7.37 18.74
C PHE A 265 -5.79 -5.85 18.53
N ALA A 266 -6.74 -5.14 19.14
CA ALA A 266 -6.82 -3.67 19.04
C ALA A 266 -5.59 -2.97 19.62
N SER A 267 -4.95 -3.55 20.65
CA SER A 267 -3.73 -2.98 21.26
C SER A 267 -2.46 -3.22 20.42
N GLU A 268 -2.47 -4.22 19.55
CA GLU A 268 -1.35 -4.52 18.65
C GLU A 268 -1.40 -3.68 17.35
N GLU A 269 -2.61 -3.24 16.94
CA GLU A 269 -2.84 -2.50 15.70
C GLU A 269 -2.84 -0.96 15.88
N THR A 270 -2.81 -0.45 17.10
CA THR A 270 -2.81 1.00 17.42
C THR A 270 -1.49 1.46 18.01
#